data_cbbdeadc1a1e9f459132f22b70e9d176
#
_entry.id   cbbdeadc1a1e9f459132f22b70e9d176
#
_cell.length_a   1.000
_cell.length_b   1.000
_cell.length_c   1.000
_cell.angle_alpha   90.00
_cell.angle_beta   90.00
_cell.angle_gamma   90.00
#
_symmetry.space_group_name_H-M   'P 1'
#
loop_
_entity.id
_entity.type
_entity.pdbx_description
1 polymer ?
#
loop_
_entity_poly.entity_id
_entity_poly.type
_entity_poly.pdbx_seq_one_letter_code
_entity_poly.pdbx_strand_id
1 'polypeptide(L)'
;MGILEVVSDRLNFLRTHKIVTNEENLILEYIASNSKNDIDPRLKIKLIEILKMLVKRSRKPFGMLIILGWKREWNSQYAALLDETQNLFEEKRYDLKEMSIDKAVKVFSALKTFDGAILINKEGHIIASGIYLINLNPKKVLERLKLKGEDLSQAFGFKEKVHTRHITAITASLILRGTTVYTVSEESQIIRMYENGTIIYSTLKEEQRELVQKIKENNKS
;
A
#
# COMPACT_ATOMS: atom_id res chain seq x y z
N MET A 1 -4.29 23.60 12.66
CA MET A 1 -3.86 22.27 13.16
C MET A 1 -2.89 21.68 12.14
N GLY A 2 -1.63 21.48 12.53
CA GLY A 2 -0.58 21.04 11.60
C GLY A 2 -0.74 19.57 11.21
N ILE A 3 -0.19 19.17 10.04
CA ILE A 3 -0.20 17.76 9.57
C ILE A 3 0.36 16.81 10.63
N LEU A 4 1.43 17.21 11.32
CA LEU A 4 2.07 16.43 12.38
C LEU A 4 1.17 16.23 13.61
N GLU A 5 0.36 17.20 13.96
CA GLU A 5 -0.56 17.14 15.10
C GLU A 5 -1.69 16.13 14.85
N VAL A 6 -2.31 16.16 13.68
CA VAL A 6 -3.35 15.20 13.29
C VAL A 6 -2.82 13.78 13.11
N VAL A 7 -1.59 13.64 12.62
CA VAL A 7 -0.92 12.33 12.54
C VAL A 7 -0.59 11.82 13.94
N SER A 8 -0.13 12.71 14.85
CA SER A 8 0.13 12.36 16.25
C SER A 8 -1.12 11.86 16.96
N ASP A 9 -2.25 12.53 16.80
CA ASP A 9 -3.54 12.11 17.39
C ASP A 9 -3.98 10.73 16.87
N ARG A 10 -3.78 10.48 15.58
CA ARG A 10 -4.12 9.20 14.96
C ARG A 10 -3.19 8.08 15.41
N LEU A 11 -1.90 8.35 15.55
CA LEU A 11 -0.93 7.41 16.09
C LEU A 11 -1.21 7.12 17.57
N ASN A 12 -1.63 8.12 18.36
CA ASN A 12 -2.05 7.94 19.74
C ASN A 12 -3.29 7.04 19.84
N PHE A 13 -4.27 7.21 18.93
CA PHE A 13 -5.41 6.30 18.85
C PHE A 13 -4.98 4.85 18.59
N LEU A 14 -4.07 4.61 17.64
CA LEU A 14 -3.54 3.27 17.33
C LEU A 14 -2.78 2.66 18.52
N ARG A 15 -2.01 3.48 19.25
CA ARG A 15 -1.29 3.05 20.48
C ARG A 15 -2.24 2.65 21.60
N THR A 16 -3.24 3.47 21.90
CA THR A 16 -4.20 3.22 23.00
C THR A 16 -5.02 1.95 22.76
N HIS A 17 -5.27 1.60 21.49
CA HIS A 17 -5.99 0.38 21.12
C HIS A 17 -5.08 -0.84 20.91
N LYS A 18 -3.77 -0.76 21.22
CA LYS A 18 -2.77 -1.83 21.02
C LYS A 18 -2.77 -2.41 19.60
N ILE A 19 -3.02 -1.55 18.60
CA ILE A 19 -3.09 -1.95 17.21
C ILE A 19 -1.70 -1.93 16.54
N VAL A 20 -0.74 -1.22 17.14
CA VAL A 20 0.64 -1.07 16.63
C VAL A 20 1.69 -1.41 17.68
N THR A 21 2.84 -1.94 17.25
CA THR A 21 4.03 -2.14 18.07
C THR A 21 4.86 -0.85 18.14
N ASN A 22 5.86 -0.80 19.02
CA ASN A 22 6.79 0.35 19.08
C ASN A 22 7.57 0.52 17.78
N GLU A 23 8.02 -0.59 17.15
CA GLU A 23 8.71 -0.55 15.86
C GLU A 23 7.79 -0.04 14.75
N GLU A 24 6.56 -0.56 14.69
CA GLU A 24 5.57 -0.13 13.71
C GLU A 24 5.27 1.36 13.85
N ASN A 25 5.13 1.85 15.08
CA ASN A 25 4.88 3.25 15.34
C ASN A 25 5.99 4.16 14.80
N LEU A 26 7.26 3.78 15.01
CA LEU A 26 8.41 4.52 14.50
C LEU A 26 8.42 4.57 12.97
N ILE A 27 8.02 3.48 12.30
CA ILE A 27 7.86 3.45 10.84
C ILE A 27 6.73 4.40 10.39
N LEU A 28 5.58 4.40 11.08
CA LEU A 28 4.47 5.28 10.74
C LEU A 28 4.81 6.77 10.95
N GLU A 29 5.54 7.11 12.01
CA GLU A 29 6.07 8.46 12.24
C GLU A 29 7.04 8.89 11.13
N TYR A 30 7.91 7.98 10.70
CA TYR A 30 8.82 8.23 9.59
C TYR A 30 8.06 8.49 8.28
N ILE A 31 7.03 7.68 7.96
CA ILE A 31 6.17 7.89 6.78
C ILE A 31 5.47 9.23 6.85
N ALA A 32 4.98 9.62 8.03
CA ALA A 32 4.31 10.90 8.24
C ALA A 32 5.22 12.11 7.98
N SER A 33 6.49 12.02 8.39
CA SER A 33 7.44 13.12 8.33
C SER A 33 8.25 13.18 7.02
N ASN A 34 8.41 12.04 6.32
CA ASN A 34 9.32 11.89 5.18
C ASN A 34 8.61 11.49 3.88
N SER A 35 7.36 11.91 3.69
CA SER A 35 6.63 11.62 2.44
C SER A 35 7.34 12.24 1.24
N LYS A 36 7.79 11.39 0.30
CA LYS A 36 8.52 11.80 -0.91
C LYS A 36 7.61 12.03 -2.13
N ASN A 37 6.31 11.96 -1.96
CA ASN A 37 5.33 12.21 -3.02
C ASN A 37 4.22 13.14 -2.53
N ASP A 38 3.40 13.66 -3.46
CA ASP A 38 2.33 14.63 -3.19
C ASP A 38 1.08 14.03 -2.51
N ILE A 39 1.17 12.80 -2.02
CA ILE A 39 0.06 12.13 -1.35
C ILE A 39 0.07 12.51 0.13
N ASP A 40 -1.09 12.91 0.65
CA ASP A 40 -1.27 13.22 2.07
C ASP A 40 -0.87 12.02 2.94
N PRO A 41 0.14 12.17 3.83
CA PRO A 41 0.57 11.09 4.72
C PRO A 41 -0.56 10.52 5.59
N ARG A 42 -1.55 11.35 5.97
CA ARG A 42 -2.72 10.91 6.74
C ARG A 42 -3.55 9.89 5.96
N LEU A 43 -3.68 10.07 4.65
CA LEU A 43 -4.37 9.12 3.79
C LEU A 43 -3.61 7.80 3.68
N LYS A 44 -2.26 7.86 3.62
CA LYS A 44 -1.41 6.67 3.61
C LYS A 44 -1.58 5.85 4.88
N ILE A 45 -1.54 6.49 6.04
CA ILE A 45 -1.72 5.83 7.34
C ILE A 45 -3.15 5.31 7.49
N LYS A 46 -4.15 6.07 7.04
CA LYS A 46 -5.55 5.65 7.05
C LYS A 46 -5.78 4.35 6.26
N LEU A 47 -5.12 4.19 5.11
CA LEU A 47 -5.20 2.94 4.34
C LEU A 47 -4.57 1.76 5.10
N ILE A 48 -3.45 1.95 5.79
CA ILE A 48 -2.87 0.91 6.66
C ILE A 48 -3.87 0.49 7.74
N GLU A 49 -4.52 1.45 8.42
CA GLU A 49 -5.54 1.17 9.44
C GLU A 49 -6.72 0.38 8.86
N ILE A 50 -7.23 0.81 7.71
CA ILE A 50 -8.35 0.14 7.01
C ILE A 50 -7.96 -1.31 6.72
N LEU A 51 -6.76 -1.55 6.17
CA LEU A 51 -6.29 -2.88 5.83
C LEU A 51 -6.08 -3.76 7.07
N LYS A 52 -5.49 -3.22 8.16
CA LYS A 52 -5.35 -3.94 9.44
C LYS A 52 -6.72 -4.33 10.02
N MET A 53 -7.69 -3.41 10.00
CA MET A 53 -9.04 -3.71 10.47
C MET A 53 -9.76 -4.71 9.57
N LEU A 54 -9.55 -4.64 8.26
CA LEU A 54 -10.12 -5.58 7.30
C LEU A 54 -9.56 -6.99 7.52
N VAL A 55 -8.25 -7.14 7.66
CA VAL A 55 -7.58 -8.42 7.97
C VAL A 55 -8.12 -8.98 9.30
N LYS A 56 -8.17 -8.15 10.36
CA LYS A 56 -8.67 -8.57 11.67
C LYS A 56 -10.12 -9.06 11.64
N ARG A 57 -10.99 -8.42 10.83
CA ARG A 57 -12.41 -8.73 10.75
C ARG A 57 -12.75 -9.80 9.71
N SER A 58 -11.83 -10.14 8.82
CA SER A 58 -12.07 -11.12 7.78
C SER A 58 -12.05 -12.54 8.34
N ARG A 59 -13.10 -13.33 8.01
CA ARG A 59 -13.18 -14.76 8.40
C ARG A 59 -12.35 -15.65 7.47
N LYS A 60 -12.08 -15.21 6.27
CA LYS A 60 -11.31 -15.93 5.26
C LYS A 60 -10.10 -15.11 4.82
N PRO A 61 -8.95 -15.72 4.57
CA PRO A 61 -7.83 -15.05 3.95
C PRO A 61 -8.24 -14.43 2.60
N PHE A 62 -7.59 -13.34 2.24
CA PHE A 62 -7.82 -12.66 0.97
C PHE A 62 -6.55 -11.95 0.52
N GLY A 63 -6.40 -11.82 -0.79
CA GLY A 63 -5.37 -11.01 -1.40
C GLY A 63 -5.92 -9.66 -1.82
N MET A 64 -5.11 -8.60 -1.77
CA MET A 64 -5.51 -7.27 -2.24
C MET A 64 -4.32 -6.50 -2.80
N LEU A 65 -4.56 -5.72 -3.83
CA LEU A 65 -3.61 -4.77 -4.42
C LEU A 65 -4.30 -3.41 -4.55
N ILE A 66 -3.68 -2.37 -3.99
CA ILE A 66 -4.20 -1.00 -4.03
C ILE A 66 -3.12 -0.07 -4.55
N ILE A 67 -3.47 0.82 -5.48
CA ILE A 67 -2.60 1.89 -5.95
C ILE A 67 -3.21 3.23 -5.56
N LEU A 68 -2.55 3.92 -4.65
CA LEU A 68 -2.88 5.28 -4.23
C LEU A 68 -2.03 6.28 -5.01
N GLY A 69 -2.64 7.32 -5.54
CA GLY A 69 -2.00 8.31 -6.40
C GLY A 69 -2.08 7.98 -7.88
N TRP A 70 -3.04 7.13 -8.29
CA TRP A 70 -3.28 6.83 -9.70
C TRP A 70 -3.63 8.08 -10.47
N LYS A 71 -3.03 8.21 -11.68
CA LYS A 71 -3.28 9.31 -12.61
C LYS A 71 -4.04 8.82 -13.83
N ARG A 72 -5.01 9.62 -14.31
CA ARG A 72 -5.85 9.28 -15.45
C ARG A 72 -5.05 9.02 -16.74
N GLU A 73 -3.92 9.70 -16.90
CA GLU A 73 -3.04 9.55 -18.04
C GLU A 73 -2.42 8.14 -18.19
N TRP A 74 -2.45 7.35 -17.12
CA TRP A 74 -1.92 5.98 -17.14
C TRP A 74 -2.96 4.93 -17.60
N ASN A 75 -4.23 5.29 -17.73
CA ASN A 75 -5.30 4.34 -18.03
C ASN A 75 -5.02 3.54 -19.31
N SER A 76 -4.66 4.21 -20.41
CA SER A 76 -4.41 3.55 -21.71
C SER A 76 -3.15 2.70 -21.74
N GLN A 77 -2.17 2.98 -20.89
CA GLN A 77 -0.86 2.32 -20.93
C GLN A 77 -0.72 1.21 -19.90
N TYR A 78 -1.32 1.38 -18.71
CA TYR A 78 -1.05 0.49 -17.58
C TYR A 78 -2.28 -0.18 -16.99
N ALA A 79 -3.48 0.13 -17.44
CA ALA A 79 -4.71 -0.45 -16.92
C ALA A 79 -5.47 -1.23 -18.00
N ALA A 80 -5.95 -2.43 -17.63
CA ALA A 80 -6.90 -3.19 -18.40
C ALA A 80 -8.03 -3.68 -17.49
N LEU A 81 -9.27 -3.50 -17.91
CA LEU A 81 -10.44 -4.06 -17.25
C LEU A 81 -10.74 -5.41 -17.90
N LEU A 82 -10.71 -6.49 -17.12
CA LEU A 82 -11.03 -7.84 -17.62
C LEU A 82 -12.51 -8.17 -17.53
N ASP A 83 -13.16 -7.64 -16.51
CA ASP A 83 -14.56 -7.89 -16.24
C ASP A 83 -15.24 -6.60 -15.77
N GLU A 84 -16.11 -6.05 -16.59
CA GLU A 84 -16.84 -4.81 -16.28
C GLU A 84 -17.70 -4.94 -15.02
N THR A 85 -18.17 -6.14 -14.69
CA THR A 85 -18.95 -6.39 -13.47
C THR A 85 -18.16 -6.20 -12.19
N GLN A 86 -16.83 -6.24 -12.25
CA GLN A 86 -15.96 -6.02 -11.09
C GLN A 86 -15.72 -4.53 -10.78
N ASN A 87 -15.99 -3.63 -11.70
CA ASN A 87 -15.80 -2.20 -11.49
C ASN A 87 -16.98 -1.56 -10.74
N LEU A 88 -17.03 -1.80 -9.42
CA LEU A 88 -18.12 -1.32 -8.56
C LEU A 88 -18.19 0.22 -8.42
N PHE A 89 -17.21 0.95 -8.93
CA PHE A 89 -17.08 2.40 -8.70
C PHE A 89 -17.32 3.24 -9.96
N GLU A 90 -17.71 2.64 -11.06
CA GLU A 90 -17.99 3.38 -12.28
C GLU A 90 -19.06 4.45 -12.08
N GLU A 91 -20.06 4.17 -11.23
CA GLU A 91 -21.15 5.09 -10.88
C GLU A 91 -21.00 5.75 -9.51
N LYS A 92 -20.13 5.25 -8.62
CA LYS A 92 -20.01 5.71 -7.22
C LYS A 92 -18.58 6.13 -6.90
N ARG A 93 -18.39 7.40 -6.58
CA ARG A 93 -17.11 7.90 -6.05
C ARG A 93 -17.12 7.83 -4.53
N TYR A 94 -16.18 7.07 -3.97
CA TYR A 94 -15.94 7.02 -2.53
C TYR A 94 -14.73 7.88 -2.19
N ASP A 95 -14.91 8.85 -1.30
CA ASP A 95 -13.85 9.68 -0.76
C ASP A 95 -13.34 9.10 0.56
N LEU A 96 -12.13 8.57 0.54
CA LEU A 96 -11.52 7.96 1.72
C LEU A 96 -11.15 8.99 2.79
N LYS A 97 -10.94 10.27 2.44
CA LYS A 97 -10.63 11.30 3.43
C LYS A 97 -11.83 11.53 4.35
N GLU A 98 -13.02 11.61 3.75
CA GLU A 98 -14.27 11.90 4.47
C GLU A 98 -14.90 10.67 5.14
N MET A 99 -14.57 9.47 4.69
CA MET A 99 -15.11 8.25 5.29
C MET A 99 -14.54 7.98 6.68
N SER A 100 -15.38 7.48 7.60
CA SER A 100 -14.90 6.81 8.81
C SER A 100 -14.19 5.50 8.45
N ILE A 101 -13.32 5.03 9.34
CA ILE A 101 -12.61 3.74 9.15
C ILE A 101 -13.60 2.60 8.96
N ASP A 102 -14.66 2.52 9.78
CA ASP A 102 -15.66 1.45 9.69
C ASP A 102 -16.42 1.46 8.35
N LYS A 103 -16.76 2.64 7.83
CA LYS A 103 -17.38 2.76 6.52
C LYS A 103 -16.42 2.32 5.41
N ALA A 104 -15.16 2.75 5.47
CA ALA A 104 -14.15 2.35 4.50
C ALA A 104 -13.90 0.83 4.55
N VAL A 105 -13.80 0.22 5.75
CA VAL A 105 -13.66 -1.23 5.90
C VAL A 105 -14.82 -1.99 5.25
N LYS A 106 -16.07 -1.49 5.37
CA LYS A 106 -17.23 -2.10 4.68
C LYS A 106 -17.08 -2.04 3.17
N VAL A 107 -16.63 -0.90 2.60
CA VAL A 107 -16.38 -0.74 1.16
C VAL A 107 -15.30 -1.74 0.71
N PHE A 108 -14.14 -1.75 1.36
CA PHE A 108 -13.05 -2.67 1.01
C PHE A 108 -13.41 -4.14 1.24
N SER A 109 -14.30 -4.44 2.19
CA SER A 109 -14.81 -5.80 2.39
C SER A 109 -15.63 -6.32 1.20
N ALA A 110 -16.33 -5.46 0.49
CA ALA A 110 -17.00 -5.84 -0.75
C ALA A 110 -16.01 -6.10 -1.90
N LEU A 111 -14.84 -5.41 -1.88
CA LEU A 111 -13.85 -5.50 -2.94
C LEU A 111 -12.87 -6.65 -2.79
N LYS A 112 -12.71 -7.21 -1.60
CA LYS A 112 -11.68 -8.24 -1.32
C LYS A 112 -11.87 -9.55 -2.08
N THR A 113 -13.04 -9.78 -2.68
CA THR A 113 -13.36 -10.98 -3.46
C THR A 113 -13.08 -10.80 -4.95
N PHE A 114 -12.72 -9.60 -5.38
CA PHE A 114 -12.43 -9.30 -6.78
C PHE A 114 -10.94 -9.41 -7.07
N ASP A 115 -10.62 -9.98 -8.22
CA ASP A 115 -9.27 -9.95 -8.76
C ASP A 115 -8.91 -8.56 -9.29
N GLY A 116 -7.60 -8.30 -9.38
CA GLY A 116 -7.09 -7.04 -9.89
C GLY A 116 -6.82 -5.99 -8.81
N ALA A 117 -6.46 -4.80 -9.25
CA ALA A 117 -6.11 -3.68 -8.41
C ALA A 117 -7.29 -2.76 -8.14
N ILE A 118 -7.26 -2.11 -6.97
CA ILE A 118 -8.11 -0.96 -6.64
C ILE A 118 -7.29 0.29 -6.91
N LEU A 119 -7.81 1.19 -7.73
CA LEU A 119 -7.17 2.45 -8.08
C LEU A 119 -7.79 3.60 -7.28
N ILE A 120 -6.93 4.37 -6.62
CA ILE A 120 -7.30 5.54 -5.82
C ILE A 120 -6.45 6.72 -6.30
N ASN A 121 -7.07 7.85 -6.58
CA ASN A 121 -6.33 9.06 -6.93
C ASN A 121 -5.62 9.70 -5.72
N LYS A 122 -4.79 10.71 -5.93
CA LYS A 122 -4.03 11.36 -4.85
C LYS A 122 -4.92 12.13 -3.86
N GLU A 123 -6.12 12.51 -4.27
CA GLU A 123 -7.12 13.15 -3.42
C GLU A 123 -7.80 12.17 -2.47
N GLY A 124 -7.73 10.86 -2.72
CA GLY A 124 -8.33 9.80 -1.91
C GLY A 124 -9.65 9.26 -2.46
N HIS A 125 -10.03 9.61 -3.69
CA HIS A 125 -11.20 9.03 -4.32
C HIS A 125 -10.87 7.66 -4.91
N ILE A 126 -11.67 6.65 -4.59
CA ILE A 126 -11.63 5.35 -5.24
C ILE A 126 -12.24 5.53 -6.63
N ILE A 127 -11.46 5.29 -7.67
CA ILE A 127 -11.83 5.55 -9.07
C ILE A 127 -12.15 4.30 -9.88
N ALA A 128 -11.54 3.16 -9.51
CA ALA A 128 -11.78 1.89 -10.18
C ALA A 128 -11.41 0.70 -9.28
N SER A 129 -11.95 -0.48 -9.59
CA SER A 129 -11.57 -1.77 -9.00
C SER A 129 -11.55 -2.86 -10.09
N GLY A 130 -10.93 -4.01 -9.78
CA GLY A 130 -10.83 -5.09 -10.75
C GLY A 130 -9.92 -4.78 -11.93
N ILE A 131 -8.94 -3.89 -11.74
CA ILE A 131 -8.04 -3.44 -12.80
C ILE A 131 -6.81 -4.33 -12.86
N TYR A 132 -6.55 -4.89 -14.03
CA TYR A 132 -5.29 -5.58 -14.30
C TYR A 132 -4.22 -4.59 -14.72
N LEU A 133 -3.09 -4.67 -14.02
CA LEU A 133 -1.93 -3.84 -14.34
C LEU A 133 -1.11 -4.52 -15.44
N ILE A 134 -0.97 -3.82 -16.55
CA ILE A 134 -0.25 -4.28 -17.75
C ILE A 134 1.02 -3.46 -17.96
N ASN A 135 1.93 -3.95 -18.82
CA ASN A 135 3.16 -3.26 -19.22
C ASN A 135 4.14 -2.97 -18.06
N LEU A 136 3.98 -3.63 -16.93
CA LEU A 136 4.92 -3.56 -15.82
C LEU A 136 6.01 -4.64 -15.98
N ASN A 137 7.27 -4.24 -16.08
CA ASN A 137 8.39 -5.15 -16.25
C ASN A 137 9.31 -5.16 -15.01
N PRO A 138 9.25 -6.20 -14.15
CA PRO A 138 10.08 -6.29 -12.95
C PRO A 138 11.59 -6.31 -13.24
N LYS A 139 12.03 -6.95 -14.33
CA LYS A 139 13.45 -7.02 -14.69
C LYS A 139 14.04 -5.63 -14.96
N LYS A 140 13.31 -4.78 -15.70
CA LYS A 140 13.73 -3.39 -15.92
C LYS A 140 13.82 -2.59 -14.61
N VAL A 141 12.99 -2.92 -13.62
CA VAL A 141 13.07 -2.28 -12.29
C VAL A 141 14.33 -2.73 -11.56
N LEU A 142 14.65 -4.03 -11.55
CA LEU A 142 15.87 -4.54 -10.94
C LEU A 142 17.14 -3.90 -11.57
N GLU A 143 17.19 -3.82 -12.89
CA GLU A 143 18.29 -3.17 -13.62
C GLU A 143 18.44 -1.71 -13.18
N ARG A 144 17.34 -0.96 -13.15
CA ARG A 144 17.32 0.45 -12.77
C ARG A 144 17.76 0.69 -11.32
N LEU A 145 17.38 -0.19 -10.41
CA LEU A 145 17.75 -0.11 -8.99
C LEU A 145 19.08 -0.81 -8.70
N LYS A 146 19.72 -1.42 -9.72
CA LYS A 146 20.97 -2.21 -9.59
C LYS A 146 20.85 -3.33 -8.55
N LEU A 147 19.68 -3.91 -8.42
CA LEU A 147 19.40 -5.00 -7.49
C LEU A 147 19.80 -6.33 -8.09
N LYS A 148 20.32 -7.24 -7.25
CA LYS A 148 20.73 -8.59 -7.61
C LYS A 148 20.10 -9.58 -6.64
N GLY A 149 19.81 -10.78 -7.11
CA GLY A 149 19.29 -11.89 -6.31
C GLY A 149 19.07 -13.13 -7.17
N GLU A 150 18.92 -14.27 -6.53
CA GLU A 150 18.67 -15.55 -7.20
C GLU A 150 17.28 -15.57 -7.85
N ASP A 151 16.31 -14.93 -7.21
CA ASP A 151 14.98 -14.75 -7.74
C ASP A 151 14.45 -13.32 -7.50
N LEU A 152 13.26 -13.01 -8.02
CA LEU A 152 12.64 -11.69 -7.88
C LEU A 152 12.34 -11.34 -6.42
N SER A 153 11.95 -12.31 -5.59
CA SER A 153 11.62 -12.03 -4.18
C SER A 153 12.86 -11.58 -3.43
N GLN A 154 13.93 -12.33 -3.55
CA GLN A 154 15.21 -12.01 -2.92
C GLN A 154 15.80 -10.70 -3.45
N ALA A 155 15.78 -10.49 -4.77
CA ALA A 155 16.29 -9.28 -5.40
C ALA A 155 15.57 -8.00 -4.90
N PHE A 156 14.27 -8.05 -4.65
CA PHE A 156 13.51 -6.94 -4.08
C PHE A 156 13.57 -6.85 -2.55
N GLY A 157 14.28 -7.76 -1.88
CA GLY A 157 14.50 -7.72 -0.42
C GLY A 157 13.34 -8.24 0.40
N PHE A 158 12.46 -9.08 -0.17
CA PHE A 158 11.44 -9.79 0.61
C PHE A 158 12.10 -10.87 1.49
N LYS A 159 11.61 -11.04 2.71
CA LYS A 159 12.11 -12.04 3.67
C LYS A 159 11.55 -13.44 3.45
N GLU A 160 10.52 -13.55 2.64
CA GLU A 160 9.90 -14.80 2.22
C GLU A 160 9.62 -14.75 0.72
N LYS A 161 9.45 -15.93 0.11
CA LYS A 161 9.06 -16.01 -1.30
C LYS A 161 7.67 -15.38 -1.48
N VAL A 162 7.57 -14.42 -2.39
CA VAL A 162 6.32 -13.74 -2.71
C VAL A 162 5.85 -14.02 -4.13
N HIS A 163 4.54 -13.91 -4.35
CA HIS A 163 3.91 -14.18 -5.63
C HIS A 163 3.68 -12.89 -6.45
N THR A 164 3.09 -13.05 -7.61
CA THR A 164 2.92 -12.02 -8.65
C THR A 164 2.41 -10.69 -8.11
N ARG A 165 1.41 -10.68 -7.20
CA ARG A 165 0.82 -9.46 -6.63
C ARG A 165 1.84 -8.55 -5.97
N HIS A 166 2.77 -9.11 -5.19
CA HIS A 166 3.82 -8.36 -4.50
C HIS A 166 4.88 -7.82 -5.47
N ILE A 167 5.29 -8.65 -6.43
CA ILE A 167 6.23 -8.24 -7.48
C ILE A 167 5.62 -7.14 -8.35
N THR A 168 4.33 -7.26 -8.70
CA THR A 168 3.60 -6.22 -9.42
C THR A 168 3.53 -4.94 -8.61
N ALA A 169 3.23 -5.02 -7.31
CA ALA A 169 3.12 -3.86 -6.44
C ALA A 169 4.41 -3.06 -6.33
N ILE A 170 5.54 -3.73 -6.03
CA ILE A 170 6.84 -3.08 -5.90
C ILE A 170 7.30 -2.50 -7.25
N THR A 171 7.03 -3.21 -8.36
CA THR A 171 7.31 -2.74 -9.72
C THR A 171 6.49 -1.51 -10.06
N ALA A 172 5.18 -1.53 -9.78
CA ALA A 172 4.27 -0.41 -10.02
C ALA A 172 4.71 0.83 -9.25
N SER A 173 5.12 0.68 -7.99
CA SER A 173 5.54 1.80 -7.14
C SER A 173 6.77 2.56 -7.67
N LEU A 174 7.61 1.94 -8.52
CA LEU A 174 8.73 2.61 -9.19
C LEU A 174 8.34 3.18 -10.56
N ILE A 175 7.58 2.42 -11.36
CA ILE A 175 7.21 2.80 -12.73
C ILE A 175 6.19 3.94 -12.70
N LEU A 176 5.15 3.80 -11.89
CA LEU A 176 4.10 4.80 -11.69
C LEU A 176 4.54 5.82 -10.63
N ARG A 177 5.40 6.74 -11.03
CA ARG A 177 6.07 7.67 -10.12
C ARG A 177 5.07 8.52 -9.31
N GLY A 178 5.35 8.61 -8.01
CA GLY A 178 4.52 9.38 -7.08
C GLY A 178 3.36 8.58 -6.50
N THR A 179 3.25 7.26 -6.79
CA THR A 179 2.28 6.39 -6.16
C THR A 179 2.79 5.79 -4.85
N THR A 180 1.84 5.44 -4.00
CA THR A 180 2.01 4.53 -2.87
C THR A 180 1.19 3.28 -3.15
N VAL A 181 1.81 2.12 -3.12
CA VAL A 181 1.15 0.86 -3.46
C VAL A 181 1.06 -0.02 -2.22
N TYR A 182 -0.08 -0.70 -2.05
CA TYR A 182 -0.33 -1.59 -0.91
C TYR A 182 -0.67 -2.98 -1.37
N THR A 183 -0.25 -3.98 -0.61
CA THR A 183 -0.71 -5.36 -0.77
C THR A 183 -1.16 -5.95 0.56
N VAL A 184 -2.12 -6.86 0.46
CA VAL A 184 -2.40 -7.88 1.48
C VAL A 184 -2.06 -9.23 0.84
N SER A 185 -1.20 -10.00 1.48
CA SER A 185 -0.90 -11.37 1.07
C SER A 185 -2.10 -12.28 1.34
N GLU A 186 -2.45 -13.11 0.38
CA GLU A 186 -3.55 -14.06 0.55
C GLU A 186 -3.18 -15.18 1.52
N GLU A 187 -1.94 -15.66 1.46
CA GLU A 187 -1.47 -16.78 2.28
C GLU A 187 -1.18 -16.37 3.72
N SER A 188 -0.44 -15.26 3.90
CA SER A 188 0.09 -14.85 5.21
C SER A 188 -0.67 -13.69 5.85
N GLN A 189 -1.58 -13.03 5.11
CA GLN A 189 -2.29 -11.82 5.52
C GLN A 189 -1.34 -10.66 5.91
N ILE A 190 -0.08 -10.73 5.45
CA ILE A 190 0.89 -9.66 5.66
C ILE A 190 0.51 -8.47 4.79
N ILE A 191 0.47 -7.29 5.43
CA ILE A 191 0.25 -6.01 4.76
C ILE A 191 1.61 -5.39 4.47
N ARG A 192 1.83 -4.96 3.22
CA ARG A 192 3.02 -4.20 2.81
C ARG A 192 2.64 -2.93 2.08
N MET A 193 3.46 -1.90 2.22
CA MET A 193 3.37 -0.64 1.48
C MET A 193 4.69 -0.37 0.75
N TYR A 194 4.58 0.07 -0.48
CA TYR A 194 5.72 0.27 -1.38
C TYR A 194 5.73 1.68 -1.94
N GLU A 195 6.90 2.29 -2.00
CA GLU A 195 7.17 3.53 -2.73
C GLU A 195 8.54 3.43 -3.43
N ASN A 196 8.61 3.96 -4.64
CA ASN A 196 9.86 4.04 -5.41
C ASN A 196 10.62 2.71 -5.55
N GLY A 197 9.90 1.60 -5.66
CA GLY A 197 10.49 0.26 -5.82
C GLY A 197 11.06 -0.33 -4.54
N THR A 198 10.64 0.16 -3.36
CA THR A 198 11.10 -0.34 -2.07
C THR A 198 9.92 -0.58 -1.11
N ILE A 199 10.09 -1.51 -0.18
CA ILE A 199 9.18 -1.70 0.94
C ILE A 199 9.43 -0.57 1.94
N ILE A 200 8.38 0.19 2.31
CA ILE A 200 8.46 1.27 3.30
C ILE A 200 7.61 1.01 4.55
N TYR A 201 6.76 -0.02 4.51
CA TYR A 201 6.01 -0.53 5.65
C TYR A 201 5.69 -2.00 5.45
N SER A 202 5.73 -2.76 6.55
CA SER A 202 5.28 -4.15 6.57
C SER A 202 4.72 -4.51 7.95
N THR A 203 3.79 -5.47 8.00
CA THR A 203 3.37 -6.11 9.26
C THR A 203 4.22 -7.34 9.61
N LEU A 204 5.14 -7.77 8.73
CA LEU A 204 6.10 -8.85 9.01
C LEU A 204 7.23 -8.32 9.91
N LYS A 205 7.44 -8.94 11.06
CA LYS A 205 8.38 -8.47 12.09
C LYS A 205 9.83 -8.34 11.60
N GLU A 206 10.29 -9.25 10.78
CA GLU A 206 11.63 -9.25 10.21
C GLU A 206 11.83 -8.01 9.31
N GLU A 207 10.86 -7.72 8.46
CA GLU A 207 10.88 -6.53 7.59
C GLU A 207 10.76 -5.24 8.41
N GLN A 208 9.95 -5.23 9.48
CA GLN A 208 9.86 -4.08 10.39
C GLN A 208 11.21 -3.74 11.03
N ARG A 209 11.93 -4.73 11.54
CA ARG A 209 13.25 -4.54 12.16
C ARG A 209 14.25 -3.90 11.20
N GLU A 210 14.28 -4.38 9.95
CA GLU A 210 15.17 -3.79 8.93
C GLU A 210 14.78 -2.36 8.58
N LEU A 211 13.46 -2.07 8.46
CA LEU A 211 12.99 -0.72 8.22
C LEU A 211 13.39 0.23 9.37
N VAL A 212 13.23 -0.21 10.62
CA VAL A 212 13.64 0.56 11.79
C VAL A 212 15.15 0.80 11.78
N GLN A 213 15.96 -0.18 11.42
CA GLN A 213 17.40 -0.01 11.32
C GLN A 213 17.77 1.04 10.26
N LYS A 214 17.20 0.95 9.06
CA LYS A 214 17.39 1.94 7.97
C LYS A 214 16.97 3.36 8.37
N ILE A 215 15.85 3.49 9.10
CA ILE A 215 15.39 4.79 9.62
C ILE A 215 16.40 5.39 10.59
N LYS A 216 16.93 4.57 11.52
CA LYS A 216 17.93 5.01 12.48
C LYS A 216 19.25 5.43 11.83
N GLU A 217 19.67 4.75 10.76
CA GLU A 217 20.86 5.09 9.97
C GLU A 217 20.70 6.41 9.23
N ASN A 218 19.55 6.62 8.58
CA ASN A 218 19.24 7.87 7.86
C ASN A 218 19.13 9.10 8.80
N ASN A 219 18.74 8.91 10.06
CA ASN A 219 18.64 10.01 11.03
C ASN A 219 20.00 10.38 11.67
N LYS A 220 21.07 9.63 11.40
CA LYS A 220 22.44 9.90 11.90
C LYS A 220 23.31 10.61 10.85
N SER A 221 22.88 10.63 9.60
CA SER A 221 23.56 11.31 8.49
C SER A 221 22.96 12.70 8.24
#